data_a7aa33a7ed38e31d2e7087c2ff8eed59
#
_entry.id   a7aa33a7ed38e31d2e7087c2ff8eed59
#
_cell.length_a   1.000
_cell.length_b   1.000
_cell.length_c   1.000
_cell.angle_alpha   90.00
_cell.angle_beta   90.00
_cell.angle_gamma   90.00
#
_symmetry.space_group_name_H-M   'P 1'
#
loop_
_entity.id
_entity.type
_entity.pdbx_description
1 polymer ?
#
loop_
_entity_poly.entity_id
_entity_poly.type
_entity_poly.pdbx_seq_one_letter_code
_entity_poly.pdbx_strand_id
1 'polypeptide(L)'
;MGATRVVLAGGRGHGHWHLDNLRRLSARGLVRLAGVCDVTPLEPAALTRLGRPAQGPDLGALIDATGATAAIVCTPIHTHTALALTAAAHGADILLEKPPAPSLGEFRRLTRGLAGRGRACQIGFQSLGSHALRAVRELVADGAVGEVHGIGAAGNWVREEHYFRRAAWSGRRRLDGTDVVDGVLTNPLAHAVATALHLAGSTAEEDVEEVRTELYRAHEIESDDTSCVDIRTARGTRIVVAATLCAARAAEPYVVVHGSRGRITFWYKQDRVLLQRAGHGPDERAYGRTDLLENLLAHRADGTPLLVPPAATGAFMRVVEAVRTAEDPQPVPPSRWRTAAGERSHRRVVDGIDELVDAAAEKLATFAELGAPWAAPLRPAARR
;
A
#
# COMPACT_ATOMS: atom_id res chain seq x y z
N MET A 1 -19.33 23.89 -12.14
CA MET A 1 -18.08 24.19 -11.38
C MET A 1 -16.91 24.11 -12.36
N GLY A 2 -15.90 25.00 -12.26
CA GLY A 2 -14.71 24.90 -13.10
C GLY A 2 -13.83 23.72 -12.67
N ALA A 3 -12.93 23.24 -13.56
CA ALA A 3 -11.99 22.15 -13.27
C ALA A 3 -11.13 22.48 -12.03
N THR A 4 -10.99 21.52 -11.10
CA THR A 4 -10.17 21.68 -9.89
C THR A 4 -8.70 21.82 -10.28
N ARG A 5 -8.03 22.87 -9.78
CA ARG A 5 -6.59 23.08 -9.96
C ARG A 5 -5.81 22.17 -9.01
N VAL A 6 -4.91 21.35 -9.56
CA VAL A 6 -4.14 20.35 -8.84
C VAL A 6 -2.65 20.63 -8.97
N VAL A 7 -1.89 20.52 -7.89
CA VAL A 7 -0.43 20.43 -7.90
C VAL A 7 -0.01 18.98 -7.62
N LEU A 8 0.92 18.45 -8.42
CA LEU A 8 1.54 17.15 -8.20
C LEU A 8 2.93 17.34 -7.59
N ALA A 9 3.17 16.82 -6.39
CA ALA A 9 4.50 16.68 -5.81
C ALA A 9 5.03 15.26 -6.08
N GLY A 10 6.18 15.18 -6.79
CA GLY A 10 6.78 13.90 -7.22
C GLY A 10 6.18 13.39 -8.53
N GLY A 11 6.72 13.87 -9.64
CA GLY A 11 6.26 13.51 -10.99
C GLY A 11 6.96 12.30 -11.61
N ARG A 12 7.96 11.70 -10.93
CA ARG A 12 8.76 10.57 -11.42
C ARG A 12 8.35 9.25 -10.76
N GLY A 13 8.83 8.13 -11.28
CA GLY A 13 8.50 6.82 -10.74
C GLY A 13 6.99 6.58 -10.73
N HIS A 14 6.39 6.38 -9.55
CA HIS A 14 4.94 6.22 -9.41
C HIS A 14 4.15 7.49 -9.80
N GLY A 15 4.78 8.66 -9.78
CA GLY A 15 4.20 9.91 -10.26
C GLY A 15 3.74 9.86 -11.71
N HIS A 16 4.33 9.01 -12.57
CA HIS A 16 3.87 8.80 -13.93
C HIS A 16 2.42 8.27 -13.97
N TRP A 17 2.06 7.36 -13.06
CA TRP A 17 0.68 6.89 -12.94
C TRP A 17 -0.27 8.04 -12.61
N HIS A 18 0.12 8.96 -11.71
CA HIS A 18 -0.69 10.14 -11.41
C HIS A 18 -0.79 11.09 -12.60
N LEU A 19 0.28 11.26 -13.39
CA LEU A 19 0.22 12.06 -14.63
C LEU A 19 -0.76 11.44 -15.64
N ASP A 20 -0.78 10.11 -15.79
CA ASP A 20 -1.74 9.42 -16.67
C ASP A 20 -3.17 9.58 -16.15
N ASN A 21 -3.39 9.45 -14.84
CA ASN A 21 -4.69 9.67 -14.23
C ASN A 21 -5.15 11.13 -14.39
N LEU A 22 -4.26 12.10 -14.21
CA LEU A 22 -4.54 13.51 -14.45
C LEU A 22 -4.90 13.80 -15.90
N ARG A 23 -4.26 13.13 -16.91
CA ARG A 23 -4.66 13.22 -18.32
C ARG A 23 -6.10 12.75 -18.53
N ARG A 24 -6.42 11.58 -17.97
CA ARG A 24 -7.77 11.01 -18.02
C ARG A 24 -8.82 11.95 -17.41
N LEU A 25 -8.55 12.50 -16.24
CA LEU A 25 -9.49 13.39 -15.53
C LEU A 25 -9.56 14.78 -16.16
N SER A 26 -8.46 15.29 -16.70
CA SER A 26 -8.45 16.57 -17.44
C SER A 26 -9.26 16.49 -18.74
N ALA A 27 -9.19 15.37 -19.45
CA ALA A 27 -10.00 15.14 -20.65
C ALA A 27 -11.51 15.12 -20.34
N ARG A 28 -11.89 14.81 -19.09
CA ARG A 28 -13.28 14.87 -18.59
C ARG A 28 -13.65 16.25 -17.99
N GLY A 29 -12.73 17.21 -17.99
CA GLY A 29 -12.96 18.55 -17.44
C GLY A 29 -13.01 18.60 -15.91
N LEU A 30 -12.61 17.54 -15.20
CA LEU A 30 -12.70 17.46 -13.74
C LEU A 30 -11.53 18.16 -13.05
N VAL A 31 -10.33 18.05 -13.61
CA VAL A 31 -9.11 18.63 -13.04
C VAL A 31 -8.30 19.39 -14.09
N ARG A 32 -7.42 20.27 -13.62
CA ARG A 32 -6.35 20.91 -14.39
C ARG A 32 -5.05 20.78 -13.59
N LEU A 33 -4.01 20.19 -14.19
CA LEU A 33 -2.68 20.22 -13.60
C LEU A 33 -2.14 21.66 -13.68
N ALA A 34 -2.05 22.31 -12.52
CA ALA A 34 -1.64 23.70 -12.40
C ALA A 34 -0.15 23.84 -12.07
N GLY A 35 0.42 22.86 -11.35
CA GLY A 35 1.83 22.86 -11.00
C GLY A 35 2.39 21.45 -10.77
N VAL A 36 3.71 21.35 -10.90
CA VAL A 36 4.50 20.16 -10.55
C VAL A 36 5.61 20.58 -9.60
N CYS A 37 5.60 20.03 -8.38
CA CYS A 37 6.64 20.19 -7.39
C CYS A 37 7.60 19.00 -7.49
N ASP A 38 8.83 19.25 -7.91
CA ASP A 38 9.88 18.24 -7.96
C ASP A 38 11.25 18.93 -7.83
N VAL A 39 12.25 18.22 -7.34
CA VAL A 39 13.62 18.76 -7.18
C VAL A 39 14.27 19.13 -8.53
N THR A 40 13.82 18.50 -9.59
CA THR A 40 14.24 18.79 -10.97
C THR A 40 12.98 18.89 -11.85
N PRO A 41 12.83 19.90 -12.70
CA PRO A 41 11.68 20.01 -13.60
C PRO A 41 11.50 18.74 -14.45
N LEU A 42 10.25 18.39 -14.71
CA LEU A 42 9.91 17.32 -15.65
C LEU A 42 10.11 17.80 -17.08
N GLU A 43 10.53 16.89 -17.93
CA GLU A 43 10.65 17.15 -19.37
C GLU A 43 9.28 17.43 -20.00
N PRO A 44 9.21 18.32 -21.01
CA PRO A 44 7.95 18.66 -21.69
C PRO A 44 7.18 17.45 -22.21
N ALA A 45 7.88 16.40 -22.63
CA ALA A 45 7.27 15.15 -23.10
C ALA A 45 6.42 14.45 -22.02
N ALA A 46 6.87 14.49 -20.77
CA ALA A 46 6.13 13.92 -19.63
C ALA A 46 4.83 14.69 -19.33
N LEU A 47 4.74 15.95 -19.75
CA LEU A 47 3.59 16.83 -19.51
C LEU A 47 2.65 16.93 -20.72
N THR A 48 2.87 16.14 -21.77
CA THR A 48 2.02 16.11 -22.96
C THR A 48 0.55 15.94 -22.57
N ARG A 49 -0.35 16.77 -23.15
CA ARG A 49 -1.80 16.83 -22.89
C ARG A 49 -2.18 17.30 -21.47
N LEU A 50 -1.25 17.81 -20.69
CA LEU A 50 -1.50 18.38 -19.36
C LEU A 50 -1.33 19.91 -19.32
N GLY A 51 -1.12 20.53 -20.48
CA GLY A 51 -0.88 21.95 -20.60
C GLY A 51 0.57 22.34 -20.26
N ARG A 52 0.73 23.53 -19.69
CA ARG A 52 2.03 24.05 -19.23
C ARG A 52 1.92 24.36 -17.73
N PRO A 53 1.97 23.34 -16.86
CA PRO A 53 1.93 23.58 -15.42
C PRO A 53 3.18 24.35 -14.97
N ALA A 54 3.05 25.18 -13.95
CA ALA A 54 4.20 25.79 -13.28
C ALA A 54 5.08 24.67 -12.68
N GLN A 55 6.38 24.84 -12.65
CA GLN A 55 7.30 23.84 -12.07
C GLN A 55 8.24 24.51 -11.08
N GLY A 56 8.52 23.85 -9.96
CA GLY A 56 9.43 24.32 -8.94
C GLY A 56 9.58 23.34 -7.78
N PRO A 57 10.57 23.55 -6.91
CA PRO A 57 10.83 22.65 -5.79
C PRO A 57 10.01 22.95 -4.53
N ASP A 58 9.30 24.08 -4.46
CA ASP A 58 8.52 24.51 -3.30
C ASP A 58 7.02 24.29 -3.54
N LEU A 59 6.45 23.34 -2.80
CA LEU A 59 5.04 22.96 -2.91
C LEU A 59 4.12 24.10 -2.46
N GLY A 60 4.44 24.79 -1.36
CA GLY A 60 3.63 25.88 -0.83
C GLY A 60 3.56 27.06 -1.80
N ALA A 61 4.73 27.51 -2.27
CA ALA A 61 4.81 28.57 -3.27
C ALA A 61 4.06 28.24 -4.57
N LEU A 62 4.11 26.97 -5.02
CA LEU A 62 3.34 26.53 -6.20
C LEU A 62 1.84 26.53 -5.97
N ILE A 63 1.36 26.11 -4.79
CA ILE A 63 -0.05 26.14 -4.45
C ILE A 63 -0.55 27.59 -4.47
N ASP A 64 0.17 28.51 -3.83
CA ASP A 64 -0.20 29.95 -3.77
C ASP A 64 -0.20 30.59 -5.17
N ALA A 65 0.89 30.40 -5.92
CA ALA A 65 1.04 31.00 -7.25
C ALA A 65 0.02 30.48 -8.26
N THR A 66 -0.41 29.23 -8.15
CA THR A 66 -1.34 28.61 -9.09
C THR A 66 -2.79 28.67 -8.61
N GLY A 67 -3.03 28.99 -7.33
CA GLY A 67 -4.33 28.92 -6.67
C GLY A 67 -4.88 27.48 -6.71
N ALA A 68 -4.01 26.48 -6.62
CA ALA A 68 -4.41 25.09 -6.57
C ALA A 68 -5.15 24.81 -5.25
N THR A 69 -6.18 23.98 -5.34
CA THR A 69 -7.03 23.63 -4.21
C THR A 69 -6.98 22.14 -3.87
N ALA A 70 -6.20 21.39 -4.63
CA ALA A 70 -5.86 20.02 -4.34
C ALA A 70 -4.37 19.76 -4.64
N ALA A 71 -3.74 18.91 -3.84
CA ALA A 71 -2.36 18.47 -4.01
C ALA A 71 -2.29 16.94 -4.01
N ILE A 72 -1.51 16.38 -4.93
CA ILE A 72 -1.13 14.96 -4.90
C ILE A 72 0.29 14.90 -4.38
N VAL A 73 0.54 14.14 -3.33
CA VAL A 73 1.89 13.93 -2.77
C VAL A 73 2.33 12.51 -3.08
N CYS A 74 3.26 12.36 -4.02
CA CYS A 74 3.78 11.08 -4.52
C CYS A 74 5.32 11.10 -4.52
N THR A 75 5.88 11.51 -3.42
CA THR A 75 7.32 11.68 -3.17
C THR A 75 7.85 10.50 -2.32
N PRO A 76 9.16 10.41 -2.01
CA PRO A 76 9.64 9.42 -1.06
C PRO A 76 8.95 9.52 0.30
N ILE A 77 8.66 8.37 0.92
CA ILE A 77 7.80 8.24 2.11
C ILE A 77 8.19 9.17 3.28
N HIS A 78 9.49 9.40 3.51
CA HIS A 78 9.97 10.25 4.60
C HIS A 78 9.61 11.74 4.43
N THR A 79 9.19 12.15 3.23
CA THR A 79 8.77 13.53 2.94
C THR A 79 7.24 13.71 3.05
N HIS A 80 6.47 12.64 3.15
CA HIS A 80 5.01 12.64 3.07
C HIS A 80 4.37 13.54 4.12
N THR A 81 4.74 13.39 5.40
CA THR A 81 4.16 14.17 6.49
C THR A 81 4.40 15.68 6.29
N ALA A 82 5.64 16.06 5.98
CA ALA A 82 5.97 17.48 5.81
C ALA A 82 5.22 18.10 4.63
N LEU A 83 5.22 17.45 3.47
CA LEU A 83 4.56 17.96 2.27
C LEU A 83 3.03 17.97 2.39
N ALA A 84 2.43 16.97 3.02
CA ALA A 84 0.99 16.96 3.28
C ALA A 84 0.57 18.11 4.21
N LEU A 85 1.34 18.37 5.27
CA LEU A 85 1.08 19.48 6.19
C LEU A 85 1.31 20.84 5.51
N THR A 86 2.30 20.96 4.63
CA THR A 86 2.51 22.15 3.79
C THR A 86 1.30 22.38 2.88
N ALA A 87 0.86 21.37 2.15
CA ALA A 87 -0.31 21.47 1.27
C ALA A 87 -1.56 21.92 2.03
N ALA A 88 -1.81 21.34 3.22
CA ALA A 88 -2.92 21.74 4.08
C ALA A 88 -2.81 23.18 4.59
N ALA A 89 -1.60 23.63 4.93
CA ALA A 89 -1.34 25.00 5.39
C ALA A 89 -1.64 26.04 4.29
N HIS A 90 -1.40 25.70 3.03
CA HIS A 90 -1.69 26.52 1.85
C HIS A 90 -3.09 26.27 1.26
N GLY A 91 -3.98 25.63 2.01
CA GLY A 91 -5.41 25.54 1.69
C GLY A 91 -5.78 24.45 0.67
N ALA A 92 -4.89 23.52 0.35
CA ALA A 92 -5.18 22.41 -0.55
C ALA A 92 -5.68 21.16 0.19
N ASP A 93 -6.65 20.45 -0.37
CA ASP A 93 -6.98 19.08 -0.01
C ASP A 93 -5.94 18.11 -0.60
N ILE A 94 -5.71 16.97 0.04
CA ILE A 94 -4.54 16.15 -0.23
C ILE A 94 -4.94 14.74 -0.68
N LEU A 95 -4.37 14.27 -1.80
CA LEU A 95 -4.20 12.85 -2.08
C LEU A 95 -2.76 12.47 -1.74
N LEU A 96 -2.55 11.75 -0.65
CA LEU A 96 -1.25 11.36 -0.15
C LEU A 96 -0.97 9.90 -0.50
N GLU A 97 0.12 9.63 -1.21
CA GLU A 97 0.51 8.25 -1.53
C GLU A 97 0.81 7.42 -0.28
N LYS A 98 0.62 6.13 -0.47
CA LYS A 98 0.92 5.12 0.56
C LYS A 98 2.43 4.77 0.57
N PRO A 99 2.98 4.37 1.72
CA PRO A 99 2.45 4.51 3.08
C PRO A 99 2.31 5.98 3.48
N PRO A 100 1.31 6.35 4.31
CA PRO A 100 1.09 7.77 4.64
C PRO A 100 2.26 8.40 5.40
N ALA A 101 3.05 7.59 6.12
CA ALA A 101 4.21 8.05 6.87
C ALA A 101 5.22 6.90 7.07
N PRO A 102 6.50 7.19 7.39
CA PRO A 102 7.52 6.16 7.59
C PRO A 102 7.48 5.51 8.98
N SER A 103 6.77 6.10 9.93
CA SER A 103 6.62 5.61 11.30
C SER A 103 5.26 5.99 11.88
N LEU A 104 4.87 5.31 12.95
CA LEU A 104 3.65 5.62 13.69
C LEU A 104 3.72 7.02 14.34
N GLY A 105 4.90 7.45 14.77
CA GLY A 105 5.13 8.79 15.30
C GLY A 105 4.85 9.89 14.27
N GLU A 106 5.39 9.74 13.06
CA GLU A 106 5.14 10.66 11.95
C GLU A 106 3.68 10.61 11.47
N PHE A 107 3.06 9.43 11.47
CA PHE A 107 1.64 9.31 11.16
C PHE A 107 0.74 10.07 12.17
N ARG A 108 1.02 9.93 13.46
CA ARG A 108 0.31 10.69 14.50
C ARG A 108 0.57 12.19 14.39
N ARG A 109 1.76 12.60 13.96
CA ARG A 109 2.07 14.00 13.65
C ARG A 109 1.24 14.51 12.46
N LEU A 110 1.16 13.72 11.39
CA LEU A 110 0.32 14.01 10.22
C LEU A 110 -1.14 14.19 10.61
N THR A 111 -1.73 13.21 11.31
CA THR A 111 -3.16 13.22 11.67
C THR A 111 -3.51 14.40 12.58
N ARG A 112 -2.69 14.66 13.61
CA ARG A 112 -2.85 15.84 14.48
C ARG A 112 -2.71 17.15 13.72
N GLY A 113 -1.73 17.23 12.82
CA GLY A 113 -1.49 18.44 12.04
C GLY A 113 -2.59 18.75 11.03
N LEU A 114 -3.32 17.74 10.56
CA LEU A 114 -4.48 17.91 9.66
C LEU A 114 -5.77 18.26 10.42
N ALA A 115 -5.97 17.74 11.63
CA ALA A 115 -7.23 17.83 12.38
C ALA A 115 -7.73 19.28 12.59
N GLY A 116 -6.84 20.27 12.72
CA GLY A 116 -7.22 21.68 12.93
C GLY A 116 -7.32 22.52 11.67
N ARG A 117 -7.09 21.97 10.48
CA ARG A 117 -6.92 22.75 9.25
C ARG A 117 -8.13 22.74 8.32
N GLY A 118 -9.15 21.93 8.59
CA GLY A 118 -10.35 21.81 7.75
C GLY A 118 -10.05 21.39 6.31
N ARG A 119 -8.94 20.65 6.08
CA ARG A 119 -8.55 20.14 4.78
C ARG A 119 -8.72 18.63 4.75
N ALA A 120 -9.29 18.13 3.65
CA ALA A 120 -9.45 16.72 3.41
C ALA A 120 -8.10 16.07 3.06
N CYS A 121 -7.87 14.85 3.56
CA CYS A 121 -6.73 14.04 3.17
C CYS A 121 -7.21 12.62 2.86
N GLN A 122 -6.93 12.15 1.65
CA GLN A 122 -7.20 10.81 1.14
C GLN A 122 -5.88 10.07 0.99
N ILE A 123 -5.77 8.85 1.56
CA ILE A 123 -4.55 8.05 1.43
C ILE A 123 -4.62 7.15 0.20
N GLY A 124 -3.54 7.08 -0.57
CA GLY A 124 -3.42 6.41 -1.87
C GLY A 124 -3.45 4.88 -1.83
N PHE A 125 -4.30 4.28 -1.01
CA PHE A 125 -4.57 2.84 -1.10
C PHE A 125 -5.65 2.55 -2.14
N GLN A 126 -5.29 2.56 -3.43
CA GLN A 126 -6.22 2.40 -4.55
C GLN A 126 -7.02 1.07 -4.50
N SER A 127 -6.50 0.04 -3.84
CA SER A 127 -7.23 -1.22 -3.60
C SER A 127 -8.50 -1.00 -2.79
N LEU A 128 -8.51 0.00 -1.90
CA LEU A 128 -9.65 0.32 -1.04
C LEU A 128 -10.74 1.13 -1.77
N GLY A 129 -10.48 1.57 -2.99
CA GLY A 129 -11.50 2.11 -3.89
C GLY A 129 -12.35 1.07 -4.59
N SER A 130 -12.04 -0.23 -4.45
CA SER A 130 -12.77 -1.33 -5.07
C SER A 130 -14.17 -1.51 -4.49
N HIS A 131 -15.20 -1.58 -5.34
CA HIS A 131 -16.56 -1.90 -4.91
C HIS A 131 -16.69 -3.36 -4.43
N ALA A 132 -15.75 -4.22 -4.80
CA ALA A 132 -15.66 -5.60 -4.32
C ALA A 132 -15.55 -5.71 -2.79
N LEU A 133 -14.90 -4.74 -2.13
CA LEU A 133 -14.75 -4.74 -0.67
C LEU A 133 -16.10 -4.72 0.05
N ARG A 134 -17.02 -3.91 -0.45
CA ARG A 134 -18.38 -3.86 0.08
C ARG A 134 -19.09 -5.20 -0.14
N ALA A 135 -19.01 -5.74 -1.36
CA ALA A 135 -19.62 -7.02 -1.70
C ALA A 135 -19.07 -8.18 -0.84
N VAL A 136 -17.74 -8.23 -0.61
CA VAL A 136 -17.14 -9.25 0.27
C VAL A 136 -17.64 -9.10 1.71
N ARG A 137 -17.76 -7.88 2.23
CA ARG A 137 -18.31 -7.64 3.57
C ARG A 137 -19.76 -8.04 3.68
N GLU A 138 -20.58 -7.75 2.69
CA GLU A 138 -21.99 -8.17 2.62
C GLU A 138 -22.08 -9.70 2.61
N LEU A 139 -21.31 -10.40 1.77
CA LEU A 139 -21.26 -11.86 1.75
C LEU A 139 -20.85 -12.46 3.11
N VAL A 140 -19.90 -11.85 3.80
CA VAL A 140 -19.49 -12.29 5.16
C VAL A 140 -20.61 -12.03 6.17
N ALA A 141 -21.22 -10.86 6.15
CA ALA A 141 -22.33 -10.50 7.05
C ALA A 141 -23.57 -11.39 6.85
N ASP A 142 -23.87 -11.75 5.62
CA ASP A 142 -24.95 -12.68 5.25
C ASP A 142 -24.64 -14.14 5.59
N GLY A 143 -23.45 -14.40 6.16
CA GLY A 143 -23.00 -15.73 6.56
C GLY A 143 -22.71 -16.67 5.40
N ALA A 144 -22.41 -16.15 4.22
CA ALA A 144 -22.17 -16.95 3.01
C ALA A 144 -21.02 -17.97 3.21
N VAL A 145 -20.01 -17.66 4.03
CA VAL A 145 -18.89 -18.55 4.36
C VAL A 145 -18.94 -19.12 5.78
N GLY A 146 -20.01 -18.84 6.53
CA GLY A 146 -20.13 -19.24 7.94
C GLY A 146 -19.29 -18.36 8.86
N GLU A 147 -18.84 -18.92 9.99
CA GLU A 147 -17.96 -18.24 10.94
C GLU A 147 -16.58 -17.99 10.31
N VAL A 148 -16.07 -16.76 10.39
CA VAL A 148 -14.77 -16.40 9.84
C VAL A 148 -13.66 -16.91 10.78
N HIS A 149 -12.78 -17.75 10.27
CA HIS A 149 -11.64 -18.29 11.00
C HIS A 149 -10.42 -17.37 10.94
N GLY A 150 -10.28 -16.57 9.89
CA GLY A 150 -9.20 -15.64 9.68
C GLY A 150 -9.10 -15.15 8.25
N ILE A 151 -8.11 -14.30 8.01
CA ILE A 151 -7.86 -13.71 6.69
C ILE A 151 -6.41 -13.94 6.30
N GLY A 152 -6.21 -14.52 5.11
CA GLY A 152 -4.89 -14.68 4.50
C GLY A 152 -4.68 -13.65 3.38
N ALA A 153 -3.43 -13.29 3.11
CA ALA A 153 -3.09 -12.55 1.90
C ALA A 153 -1.74 -13.00 1.36
N ALA A 154 -1.65 -13.11 0.03
CA ALA A 154 -0.45 -13.56 -0.67
C ALA A 154 -0.04 -12.59 -1.77
N GLY A 155 1.28 -12.41 -1.93
CA GLY A 155 1.84 -11.61 -3.01
C GLY A 155 3.16 -12.17 -3.52
N ASN A 156 3.13 -12.76 -4.72
CA ASN A 156 4.28 -13.33 -5.41
C ASN A 156 4.70 -12.41 -6.56
N TRP A 157 5.69 -11.52 -6.32
CA TRP A 157 6.22 -10.64 -7.35
C TRP A 157 7.67 -10.94 -7.67
N VAL A 158 8.06 -10.52 -8.86
CA VAL A 158 9.44 -10.57 -9.34
C VAL A 158 9.99 -9.15 -9.38
N ARG A 159 11.14 -8.93 -8.74
CA ARG A 159 11.93 -7.71 -8.91
C ARG A 159 13.37 -8.06 -9.25
N GLU A 160 13.91 -7.33 -10.21
CA GLU A 160 15.30 -7.43 -10.62
C GLU A 160 16.17 -6.49 -9.79
N GLU A 161 17.48 -6.70 -9.79
CA GLU A 161 18.42 -5.88 -9.02
C GLU A 161 18.34 -4.38 -9.31
N HIS A 162 18.07 -3.99 -10.57
CA HIS A 162 17.94 -2.58 -10.94
C HIS A 162 16.78 -1.88 -10.21
N TYR A 163 15.74 -2.62 -9.81
CA TYR A 163 14.62 -2.09 -9.04
C TYR A 163 15.09 -1.50 -7.70
N PHE A 164 16.02 -2.16 -7.04
CA PHE A 164 16.57 -1.72 -5.75
C PHE A 164 17.60 -0.59 -5.88
N ARG A 165 18.01 -0.26 -7.11
CA ARG A 165 18.91 0.86 -7.43
C ARG A 165 18.20 2.06 -8.06
N ARG A 166 16.85 2.05 -8.16
CA ARG A 166 16.05 3.09 -8.82
C ARG A 166 16.10 4.45 -8.11
N ALA A 167 16.41 4.47 -6.82
CA ALA A 167 16.53 5.67 -6.00
C ALA A 167 17.39 5.39 -4.76
N ALA A 168 17.92 6.44 -4.12
CA ALA A 168 18.77 6.31 -2.95
C ALA A 168 18.10 5.62 -1.74
N TRP A 169 16.78 5.73 -1.62
CA TRP A 169 15.98 5.12 -0.55
C TRP A 169 15.54 3.66 -0.85
N SER A 170 15.74 3.19 -2.09
CA SER A 170 15.23 1.89 -2.52
C SER A 170 15.94 0.75 -1.81
N GLY A 171 15.16 -0.19 -1.26
CA GLY A 171 15.67 -1.33 -0.51
C GLY A 171 16.30 -0.97 0.84
N ARG A 172 16.08 0.26 1.35
CA ARG A 172 16.62 0.71 2.63
C ARG A 172 15.58 0.74 3.73
N ARG A 173 16.04 0.54 4.95
CA ARG A 173 15.27 0.82 6.17
C ARG A 173 15.40 2.27 6.58
N ARG A 174 16.61 2.85 6.39
CA ARG A 174 16.93 4.25 6.69
C ARG A 174 17.75 4.87 5.57
N LEU A 175 17.55 6.17 5.38
CA LEU A 175 18.38 7.01 4.51
C LEU A 175 18.86 8.21 5.33
N ASP A 176 20.16 8.36 5.50
CA ASP A 176 20.79 9.45 6.27
C ASP A 176 20.16 9.62 7.67
N GLY A 177 19.93 8.49 8.36
CA GLY A 177 19.32 8.45 9.69
C GLY A 177 17.79 8.59 9.72
N THR A 178 17.16 8.86 8.59
CA THR A 178 15.68 8.99 8.48
C THR A 178 15.06 7.67 8.06
N ASP A 179 13.99 7.25 8.74
CA ASP A 179 13.25 6.03 8.39
C ASP A 179 12.62 6.15 7.00
N VAL A 180 12.81 5.14 6.14
CA VAL A 180 12.20 5.05 4.79
C VAL A 180 11.44 3.74 4.58
N VAL A 181 11.77 2.69 5.31
CA VAL A 181 11.06 1.40 5.44
C VAL A 181 10.58 0.84 4.10
N ASP A 182 11.48 0.72 3.10
CA ASP A 182 11.15 0.20 1.75
C ASP A 182 11.17 -1.33 1.72
N GLY A 183 10.34 -1.97 2.56
CA GLY A 183 10.17 -3.42 2.62
C GLY A 183 9.01 -3.91 1.75
N VAL A 184 8.95 -5.23 1.52
CA VAL A 184 7.96 -5.83 0.61
C VAL A 184 6.52 -5.56 1.04
N LEU A 185 6.20 -5.63 2.35
CA LEU A 185 4.86 -5.41 2.89
C LEU A 185 4.58 -3.95 3.24
N THR A 186 5.60 -3.11 3.34
CA THR A 186 5.44 -1.69 3.66
C THR A 186 5.34 -0.82 2.41
N ASN A 187 5.84 -1.27 1.25
CA ASN A 187 5.76 -0.51 0.00
C ASN A 187 5.17 -1.33 -1.16
N PRO A 188 5.85 -2.28 -1.83
CA PRO A 188 5.30 -2.90 -3.05
C PRO A 188 3.95 -3.61 -2.82
N LEU A 189 3.83 -4.38 -1.76
CA LEU A 189 2.64 -5.17 -1.43
C LEU A 189 1.87 -4.64 -0.19
N ALA A 190 2.05 -3.35 0.15
CA ALA A 190 1.30 -2.65 1.20
C ALA A 190 -0.23 -2.75 1.01
N HIS A 191 -0.69 -2.80 -0.22
CA HIS A 191 -2.11 -2.97 -0.54
C HIS A 191 -2.69 -4.29 -0.01
N ALA A 192 -1.91 -5.38 0.03
CA ALA A 192 -2.36 -6.66 0.58
C ALA A 192 -2.68 -6.53 2.07
N VAL A 193 -1.78 -5.90 2.84
CA VAL A 193 -1.95 -5.63 4.28
C VAL A 193 -3.17 -4.75 4.52
N ALA A 194 -3.24 -3.59 3.85
CA ALA A 194 -4.34 -2.64 4.04
C ALA A 194 -5.70 -3.24 3.66
N THR A 195 -5.76 -4.04 2.57
CA THR A 195 -6.98 -4.70 2.13
C THR A 195 -7.43 -5.78 3.11
N ALA A 196 -6.51 -6.60 3.64
CA ALA A 196 -6.83 -7.63 4.62
C ALA A 196 -7.36 -7.00 5.93
N LEU A 197 -6.71 -5.97 6.45
CA LEU A 197 -7.16 -5.22 7.62
C LEU A 197 -8.55 -4.59 7.40
N HIS A 198 -8.76 -4.01 6.21
CA HIS A 198 -10.06 -3.41 5.86
C HIS A 198 -11.17 -4.44 5.80
N LEU A 199 -10.93 -5.65 5.25
CA LEU A 199 -11.91 -6.76 5.24
C LEU A 199 -12.19 -7.30 6.65
N ALA A 200 -11.19 -7.28 7.54
CA ALA A 200 -11.37 -7.62 8.97
C ALA A 200 -12.19 -6.57 9.74
N GLY A 201 -12.47 -5.40 9.13
CA GLY A 201 -13.10 -4.28 9.83
C GLY A 201 -12.18 -3.65 10.87
N SER A 202 -10.87 -3.80 10.71
CA SER A 202 -9.83 -3.33 11.64
C SER A 202 -8.97 -2.30 10.91
N THR A 203 -9.35 -1.03 11.00
CA THR A 203 -8.71 0.05 10.23
C THR A 203 -8.02 1.10 11.11
N ALA A 204 -8.48 1.27 12.35
CA ALA A 204 -7.89 2.20 13.31
C ALA A 204 -6.67 1.58 14.02
N GLU A 205 -5.85 2.41 14.63
CA GLU A 205 -4.63 1.99 15.33
C GLU A 205 -4.94 1.01 16.48
N GLU A 206 -5.99 1.29 17.24
CA GLU A 206 -6.49 0.49 18.35
C GLU A 206 -7.12 -0.85 17.96
N ASP A 207 -7.47 -1.02 16.69
CA ASP A 207 -8.02 -2.29 16.19
C ASP A 207 -6.98 -3.41 16.08
N VAL A 208 -5.68 -3.10 16.26
CA VAL A 208 -4.58 -4.07 16.20
C VAL A 208 -4.02 -4.30 17.60
N GLU A 209 -4.19 -5.53 18.11
CA GLU A 209 -3.64 -5.97 19.39
C GLU A 209 -2.14 -6.29 19.29
N GLU A 210 -1.77 -7.15 18.35
CA GLU A 210 -0.40 -7.64 18.17
C GLU A 210 -0.04 -7.75 16.69
N VAL A 211 1.23 -7.47 16.38
CA VAL A 211 1.84 -7.75 15.07
C VAL A 211 3.15 -8.50 15.29
N ARG A 212 3.26 -9.70 14.74
CA ARG A 212 4.51 -10.48 14.71
C ARG A 212 5.05 -10.46 13.29
N THR A 213 6.35 -10.32 13.14
CA THR A 213 6.99 -10.14 11.82
C THR A 213 8.05 -11.20 11.59
N GLU A 214 8.09 -11.76 10.40
CA GLU A 214 9.19 -12.54 9.84
C GLU A 214 9.73 -11.79 8.63
N LEU A 215 10.95 -11.26 8.74
CA LEU A 215 11.57 -10.43 7.72
C LEU A 215 12.81 -11.11 7.18
N TYR A 216 12.86 -11.30 5.86
CA TYR A 216 13.97 -11.94 5.16
C TYR A 216 14.37 -11.14 3.94
N ARG A 217 15.63 -11.35 3.52
CA ARG A 217 16.17 -10.77 2.29
C ARG A 217 17.04 -11.78 1.54
N ALA A 218 16.81 -11.90 0.27
CA ALA A 218 17.69 -12.61 -0.65
C ALA A 218 18.59 -11.63 -1.42
N HIS A 219 18.13 -10.39 -1.70
CA HIS A 219 18.96 -9.34 -2.32
C HIS A 219 19.89 -8.66 -1.33
N GLU A 220 20.92 -7.99 -1.86
CA GLU A 220 21.86 -7.16 -1.07
C GLU A 220 21.25 -5.78 -0.78
N ILE A 221 20.26 -5.77 0.08
CA ILE A 221 19.51 -4.60 0.52
C ILE A 221 19.44 -4.57 2.04
N GLU A 222 19.09 -3.42 2.63
CA GLU A 222 18.91 -3.30 4.09
C GLU A 222 17.53 -3.78 4.52
N SER A 223 16.51 -3.56 3.67
CA SER A 223 15.12 -3.93 3.96
C SER A 223 14.84 -5.38 3.57
N ASP A 224 13.60 -5.79 3.77
CA ASP A 224 13.11 -7.11 3.44
C ASP A 224 12.58 -7.17 2.00
N ASP A 225 12.85 -8.27 1.32
CA ASP A 225 12.25 -8.61 0.02
C ASP A 225 11.32 -9.82 0.09
N THR A 226 11.30 -10.48 1.23
CA THR A 226 10.47 -11.65 1.52
C THR A 226 10.03 -11.58 2.98
N SER A 227 8.72 -11.55 3.24
CA SER A 227 8.23 -11.33 4.60
C SER A 227 6.88 -11.97 4.84
N CYS A 228 6.65 -12.34 6.10
CA CYS A 228 5.35 -12.73 6.61
C CYS A 228 5.03 -11.91 7.87
N VAL A 229 3.80 -11.41 7.96
CA VAL A 229 3.28 -10.80 9.19
C VAL A 229 2.06 -11.56 9.67
N ASP A 230 2.00 -11.81 10.97
CA ASP A 230 0.86 -12.38 11.67
C ASP A 230 0.28 -11.30 12.58
N ILE A 231 -0.94 -10.89 12.27
CA ILE A 231 -1.64 -9.79 12.94
C ILE A 231 -2.81 -10.38 13.72
N ARG A 232 -2.89 -10.03 15.01
CA ARG A 232 -4.07 -10.25 15.82
C ARG A 232 -4.83 -8.95 15.97
N THR A 233 -6.09 -8.96 15.55
CA THR A 233 -6.96 -7.79 15.74
C THR A 233 -7.56 -7.78 17.15
N ALA A 234 -7.96 -6.61 17.65
CA ALA A 234 -8.65 -6.47 18.93
C ALA A 234 -10.00 -7.24 18.99
N ARG A 235 -10.53 -7.63 17.83
CA ARG A 235 -11.73 -8.48 17.72
C ARG A 235 -11.42 -9.98 17.69
N GLY A 236 -10.15 -10.36 17.85
CA GLY A 236 -9.68 -11.74 17.85
C GLY A 236 -9.44 -12.35 16.45
N THR A 237 -9.68 -11.62 15.37
CA THR A 237 -9.39 -12.13 14.01
C THR A 237 -7.89 -12.25 13.80
N ARG A 238 -7.42 -13.42 13.35
CA ARG A 238 -6.05 -13.62 12.88
C ARG A 238 -5.94 -13.24 11.41
N ILE A 239 -4.91 -12.46 11.05
CA ILE A 239 -4.60 -12.10 9.67
C ILE A 239 -3.14 -12.48 9.40
N VAL A 240 -2.91 -13.29 8.38
CA VAL A 240 -1.55 -13.64 7.93
C VAL A 240 -1.33 -13.08 6.54
N VAL A 241 -0.30 -12.24 6.38
CA VAL A 241 0.06 -11.66 5.09
C VAL A 241 1.48 -12.07 4.75
N ALA A 242 1.65 -12.80 3.66
CA ALA A 242 2.95 -13.25 3.18
C ALA A 242 3.24 -12.66 1.80
N ALA A 243 4.49 -12.25 1.58
CA ALA A 243 4.86 -11.66 0.30
C ALA A 243 6.34 -11.84 -0.02
N THR A 244 6.64 -11.91 -1.33
CA THR A 244 8.01 -11.94 -1.83
C THR A 244 8.17 -11.10 -3.09
N LEU A 245 9.37 -10.56 -3.29
CA LEU A 245 9.85 -9.97 -4.55
C LEU A 245 10.80 -10.92 -5.30
N CYS A 246 11.04 -12.10 -4.71
CA CYS A 246 11.96 -13.13 -5.17
C CYS A 246 11.23 -14.37 -5.73
N ALA A 247 10.01 -14.20 -6.23
CA ALA A 247 9.20 -15.26 -6.82
C ALA A 247 9.84 -15.87 -8.07
N ALA A 248 9.60 -17.14 -8.31
CA ALA A 248 9.95 -17.78 -9.58
C ALA A 248 9.10 -17.19 -10.72
N ARG A 249 7.81 -16.95 -10.45
CA ARG A 249 6.86 -16.32 -11.37
C ARG A 249 6.00 -15.30 -10.65
N ALA A 250 5.81 -14.12 -11.29
CA ALA A 250 4.88 -13.12 -10.76
C ALA A 250 3.43 -13.64 -10.85
N ALA A 251 2.68 -13.46 -9.77
CA ALA A 251 1.25 -13.76 -9.71
C ALA A 251 0.45 -12.54 -9.24
N GLU A 252 -0.86 -12.51 -9.55
CA GLU A 252 -1.73 -11.46 -9.04
C GLU A 252 -1.93 -11.64 -7.54
N PRO A 253 -1.66 -10.60 -6.74
CA PRO A 253 -1.80 -10.69 -5.31
C PRO A 253 -3.28 -10.75 -4.92
N TYR A 254 -3.58 -11.50 -3.86
CA TYR A 254 -4.93 -11.71 -3.39
C TYR A 254 -5.05 -11.65 -1.87
N VAL A 255 -6.29 -11.49 -1.42
CA VAL A 255 -6.70 -11.65 -0.03
C VAL A 255 -7.77 -12.74 0.01
N VAL A 256 -7.70 -13.64 0.99
CA VAL A 256 -8.69 -14.71 1.18
C VAL A 256 -9.30 -14.65 2.58
N VAL A 257 -10.62 -14.63 2.64
CA VAL A 257 -11.38 -14.76 3.89
C VAL A 257 -11.76 -16.24 4.05
N HIS A 258 -11.27 -16.88 5.11
CA HIS A 258 -11.56 -18.28 5.44
C HIS A 258 -12.71 -18.37 6.41
N GLY A 259 -13.71 -19.15 6.10
CA GLY A 259 -14.84 -19.40 6.98
C GLY A 259 -15.16 -20.88 7.11
N SER A 260 -16.00 -21.23 8.09
CA SER A 260 -16.36 -22.61 8.44
C SER A 260 -17.13 -23.36 7.32
N ARG A 261 -17.73 -22.65 6.35
CA ARG A 261 -18.54 -23.22 5.27
C ARG A 261 -18.05 -22.86 3.87
N GLY A 262 -16.93 -22.15 3.77
CA GLY A 262 -16.38 -21.74 2.49
C GLY A 262 -15.34 -20.65 2.62
N ARG A 263 -14.97 -20.10 1.48
CA ARG A 263 -13.99 -19.01 1.45
C ARG A 263 -14.32 -18.00 0.35
N ILE A 264 -13.78 -16.78 0.50
CA ILE A 264 -13.89 -15.70 -0.49
C ILE A 264 -12.46 -15.27 -0.84
N THR A 265 -12.08 -15.40 -2.11
CA THR A 265 -10.80 -14.90 -2.62
C THR A 265 -11.04 -13.58 -3.37
N PHE A 266 -10.29 -12.55 -3.04
CA PHE A 266 -10.36 -11.23 -3.66
C PHE A 266 -9.02 -10.83 -4.27
N TRP A 267 -8.94 -10.78 -5.61
CA TRP A 267 -7.82 -10.22 -6.37
C TRP A 267 -8.00 -8.70 -6.49
N TYR A 268 -7.44 -7.97 -5.56
CA TYR A 268 -7.71 -6.55 -5.37
C TYR A 268 -7.17 -5.64 -6.48
N LYS A 269 -6.25 -6.12 -7.32
CA LYS A 269 -5.80 -5.39 -8.52
C LYS A 269 -6.77 -5.55 -9.69
N GLN A 270 -7.54 -6.63 -9.71
CA GLN A 270 -8.47 -6.99 -10.77
C GLN A 270 -9.93 -6.68 -10.39
N ASP A 271 -10.20 -6.24 -9.17
CA ASP A 271 -11.57 -6.08 -8.61
C ASP A 271 -12.42 -7.35 -8.75
N ARG A 272 -11.78 -8.52 -8.66
CA ARG A 272 -12.38 -9.83 -8.91
C ARG A 272 -12.53 -10.61 -7.60
N VAL A 273 -13.72 -11.17 -7.39
CA VAL A 273 -14.07 -11.94 -6.19
C VAL A 273 -14.52 -13.33 -6.62
N LEU A 274 -14.02 -14.35 -5.96
CA LEU A 274 -14.43 -15.75 -6.10
C LEU A 274 -14.96 -16.25 -4.76
N LEU A 275 -16.25 -16.61 -4.71
CA LEU A 275 -16.89 -17.29 -3.58
C LEU A 275 -16.91 -18.78 -3.84
N GLN A 276 -16.35 -19.57 -2.92
CA GLN A 276 -16.35 -21.02 -2.94
C GLN A 276 -17.01 -21.56 -1.67
N ARG A 277 -18.03 -22.42 -1.82
CA ARG A 277 -18.82 -23.00 -0.72
C ARG A 277 -19.04 -24.49 -0.95
N ALA A 278 -19.07 -25.27 0.12
CA ALA A 278 -19.41 -26.68 0.04
C ALA A 278 -20.81 -26.87 -0.59
N GLY A 279 -20.92 -27.80 -1.51
CA GLY A 279 -22.19 -28.11 -2.18
C GLY A 279 -22.68 -27.10 -3.23
N HIS A 280 -21.88 -26.07 -3.54
CA HIS A 280 -22.21 -25.06 -4.55
C HIS A 280 -21.07 -24.94 -5.56
N GLY A 281 -21.40 -24.62 -6.81
CA GLY A 281 -20.38 -24.24 -7.79
C GLY A 281 -19.71 -22.92 -7.38
N PRO A 282 -18.47 -22.65 -7.89
CA PRO A 282 -17.80 -21.39 -7.65
C PRO A 282 -18.59 -20.22 -8.25
N ASP A 283 -18.75 -19.14 -7.50
CA ASP A 283 -19.36 -17.88 -7.96
C ASP A 283 -18.27 -16.81 -8.10
N GLU A 284 -17.98 -16.44 -9.34
CA GLU A 284 -16.94 -15.45 -9.64
C GLU A 284 -17.60 -14.18 -10.20
N ARG A 285 -17.20 -13.01 -9.64
CA ARG A 285 -17.69 -11.70 -10.05
C ARG A 285 -16.60 -10.67 -10.14
N ALA A 286 -16.70 -9.78 -11.13
CA ALA A 286 -15.87 -8.58 -11.26
C ALA A 286 -16.71 -7.34 -10.87
N TYR A 287 -16.03 -6.38 -10.25
CA TYR A 287 -16.64 -5.16 -9.75
C TYR A 287 -15.97 -3.93 -10.35
N GLY A 288 -16.58 -2.77 -10.19
CA GLY A 288 -15.95 -1.49 -10.52
C GLY A 288 -15.06 -0.96 -9.41
N ARG A 289 -14.44 0.18 -9.68
CA ARG A 289 -13.59 0.90 -8.73
C ARG A 289 -13.87 2.39 -8.79
N THR A 290 -13.90 3.04 -7.63
CA THR A 290 -13.87 4.49 -7.53
C THR A 290 -12.42 4.96 -7.46
N ASP A 291 -12.06 5.88 -8.35
CA ASP A 291 -10.75 6.56 -8.31
C ASP A 291 -10.66 7.44 -7.06
N LEU A 292 -9.53 7.36 -6.33
CA LEU A 292 -9.38 8.08 -5.06
C LEU A 292 -9.27 9.59 -5.24
N LEU A 293 -8.75 10.08 -6.37
CA LEU A 293 -8.77 11.50 -6.66
C LEU A 293 -10.20 11.96 -7.00
N GLU A 294 -10.96 11.19 -7.78
CA GLU A 294 -12.38 11.48 -8.03
C GLU A 294 -13.18 11.50 -6.72
N ASN A 295 -12.94 10.57 -5.79
CA ASN A 295 -13.59 10.59 -4.48
C ASN A 295 -13.20 11.82 -3.64
N LEU A 296 -11.93 12.23 -3.66
CA LEU A 296 -11.50 13.46 -3.00
C LEU A 296 -12.21 14.70 -3.58
N LEU A 297 -12.36 14.75 -4.90
CA LEU A 297 -13.09 15.83 -5.57
C LEU A 297 -14.59 15.84 -5.22
N ALA A 298 -15.23 14.68 -5.14
CA ALA A 298 -16.61 14.55 -4.70
C ALA A 298 -16.78 14.96 -3.24
N HIS A 299 -15.87 14.53 -2.35
CA HIS A 299 -15.86 14.99 -0.95
C HIS A 299 -15.83 16.51 -0.85
N ARG A 300 -14.98 17.14 -1.64
CA ARG A 300 -14.87 18.59 -1.70
C ARG A 300 -16.13 19.27 -2.25
N ALA A 301 -16.80 18.67 -3.20
CA ALA A 301 -17.95 19.26 -3.91
C ALA A 301 -19.26 19.17 -3.12
N ASP A 302 -19.50 18.04 -2.46
CA ASP A 302 -20.79 17.69 -1.87
C ASP A 302 -20.70 16.97 -0.50
N GLY A 303 -19.49 16.78 0.05
CA GLY A 303 -19.29 16.10 1.32
C GLY A 303 -19.34 14.57 1.24
N THR A 304 -19.30 13.95 0.04
CA THR A 304 -19.18 12.50 -0.11
C THR A 304 -18.08 11.96 0.81
N PRO A 305 -18.33 10.92 1.63
CA PRO A 305 -17.33 10.37 2.52
C PRO A 305 -16.04 9.94 1.80
N LEU A 306 -14.89 10.27 2.38
CA LEU A 306 -13.60 9.77 1.89
C LEU A 306 -13.54 8.25 2.05
N LEU A 307 -13.09 7.55 1.03
CA LEU A 307 -12.93 6.09 1.06
C LEU A 307 -11.77 5.67 1.96
N VAL A 308 -10.70 6.46 1.99
CA VAL A 308 -9.48 6.14 2.75
C VAL A 308 -8.97 7.38 3.49
N PRO A 309 -9.73 7.91 4.48
CA PRO A 309 -9.20 8.98 5.33
C PRO A 309 -7.99 8.48 6.15
N PRO A 310 -7.08 9.34 6.64
CA PRO A 310 -5.93 8.91 7.44
C PRO A 310 -6.31 8.00 8.61
N ALA A 311 -7.40 8.28 9.31
CA ALA A 311 -7.89 7.45 10.43
C ALA A 311 -8.16 5.98 10.02
N ALA A 312 -8.52 5.73 8.76
CA ALA A 312 -8.76 4.37 8.25
C ALA A 312 -7.46 3.64 7.84
N THR A 313 -6.28 4.18 8.17
CA THR A 313 -4.99 3.57 7.88
C THR A 313 -4.13 3.34 9.14
N GLY A 314 -4.66 3.61 10.32
CA GLY A 314 -3.97 3.46 11.60
C GLY A 314 -3.50 2.03 11.85
N ALA A 315 -4.35 1.04 11.59
CA ALA A 315 -4.00 -0.37 11.69
C ALA A 315 -2.84 -0.76 10.75
N PHE A 316 -2.84 -0.28 9.52
CA PHE A 316 -1.72 -0.48 8.60
C PHE A 316 -0.43 0.15 9.16
N MET A 317 -0.51 1.33 9.77
CA MET A 317 0.64 1.98 10.38
C MET A 317 1.19 1.24 11.61
N ARG A 318 0.37 0.45 12.31
CA ARG A 318 0.84 -0.50 13.33
C ARG A 318 1.73 -1.59 12.72
N VAL A 319 1.38 -2.06 11.53
CA VAL A 319 2.21 -3.04 10.79
C VAL A 319 3.52 -2.39 10.33
N VAL A 320 3.46 -1.17 9.77
CA VAL A 320 4.67 -0.42 9.39
C VAL A 320 5.60 -0.24 10.59
N GLU A 321 5.05 0.13 11.76
CA GLU A 321 5.83 0.32 12.98
C GLU A 321 6.46 -0.99 13.46
N ALA A 322 5.73 -2.10 13.43
CA ALA A 322 6.26 -3.41 13.79
C ALA A 322 7.43 -3.82 12.88
N VAL A 323 7.30 -3.62 11.55
CA VAL A 323 8.39 -3.88 10.60
C VAL A 323 9.58 -2.93 10.85
N ARG A 324 9.31 -1.65 11.09
CA ARG A 324 10.33 -0.62 11.35
C ARG A 324 11.17 -0.91 12.58
N THR A 325 10.53 -1.39 13.65
CA THR A 325 11.17 -1.65 14.95
C THR A 325 11.68 -3.09 15.12
N ALA A 326 11.34 -3.97 14.18
CA ALA A 326 11.86 -5.34 14.16
C ALA A 326 13.39 -5.38 14.01
N GLU A 327 13.98 -6.50 14.38
CA GLU A 327 15.38 -6.81 14.06
C GLU A 327 15.63 -6.72 12.55
N ASP A 328 16.88 -6.58 12.13
CA ASP A 328 17.23 -6.53 10.71
C ASP A 328 16.80 -7.81 9.98
N PRO A 329 16.32 -7.70 8.73
CA PRO A 329 15.90 -8.85 7.96
C PRO A 329 17.01 -9.91 7.85
N GLN A 330 16.64 -11.15 8.15
CA GLN A 330 17.59 -12.26 8.10
C GLN A 330 17.91 -12.59 6.64
N PRO A 331 19.19 -12.86 6.31
CA PRO A 331 19.55 -13.29 4.97
C PRO A 331 19.02 -14.69 4.70
N VAL A 332 18.33 -14.88 3.57
CA VAL A 332 18.03 -16.21 3.06
C VAL A 332 19.37 -16.87 2.66
N PRO A 333 19.69 -18.07 3.16
CA PRO A 333 20.97 -18.72 2.86
C PRO A 333 21.22 -18.85 1.35
N PRO A 334 22.46 -18.64 0.87
CA PRO A 334 22.79 -18.73 -0.56
C PRO A 334 22.42 -20.08 -1.21
N SER A 335 22.37 -21.16 -0.43
CA SER A 335 21.95 -22.49 -0.90
C SER A 335 20.44 -22.61 -1.14
N ARG A 336 19.65 -21.56 -0.85
CA ARG A 336 18.19 -21.56 -0.93
C ARG A 336 17.65 -20.57 -1.96
N TRP A 337 18.50 -19.96 -2.73
CA TRP A 337 18.12 -19.11 -3.86
C TRP A 337 19.10 -19.25 -5.01
N ARG A 338 18.66 -18.90 -6.20
CA ARG A 338 19.48 -18.86 -7.39
C ARG A 338 19.36 -17.51 -8.10
N THR A 339 20.40 -17.15 -8.83
CA THR A 339 20.35 -16.05 -9.78
C THR A 339 19.70 -16.50 -11.07
N ALA A 340 18.78 -15.71 -11.59
CA ALA A 340 18.15 -15.92 -12.88
C ALA A 340 18.33 -14.68 -13.75
N ALA A 341 18.32 -14.83 -15.07
CA ALA A 341 18.28 -13.70 -15.99
C ALA A 341 16.94 -12.98 -15.88
N GLY A 342 16.99 -11.66 -15.94
CA GLY A 342 15.82 -10.78 -16.08
C GLY A 342 15.89 -10.03 -17.41
N GLU A 343 14.95 -9.11 -17.62
CA GLU A 343 14.89 -8.30 -18.85
C GLU A 343 15.95 -7.19 -18.86
N ARG A 344 16.24 -6.60 -17.70
CA ARG A 344 17.13 -5.44 -17.55
C ARG A 344 18.35 -5.72 -16.66
N SER A 345 18.21 -6.62 -15.70
CA SER A 345 19.28 -7.06 -14.80
C SER A 345 18.97 -8.46 -14.24
N HIS A 346 19.89 -9.02 -13.46
CA HIS A 346 19.65 -10.29 -12.77
C HIS A 346 18.55 -10.13 -11.70
N ARG A 347 17.93 -11.26 -11.34
CA ARG A 347 16.99 -11.38 -10.24
C ARG A 347 17.36 -12.57 -9.35
N ARG A 348 16.98 -12.50 -8.09
CA ARG A 348 17.10 -13.64 -7.17
C ARG A 348 15.77 -14.35 -7.07
N VAL A 349 15.82 -15.67 -7.12
CA VAL A 349 14.64 -16.55 -7.00
C VAL A 349 14.88 -17.45 -5.80
N VAL A 350 14.05 -17.32 -4.76
CA VAL A 350 14.09 -18.16 -3.57
C VAL A 350 13.37 -19.47 -3.88
N ASP A 351 13.99 -20.61 -3.55
CA ASP A 351 13.45 -21.93 -3.87
C ASP A 351 12.19 -22.23 -3.06
N GLY A 352 11.10 -22.58 -3.76
CA GLY A 352 9.80 -22.94 -3.18
C GLY A 352 9.05 -21.76 -2.54
N ILE A 353 9.46 -20.52 -2.80
CA ILE A 353 8.84 -19.35 -2.14
C ILE A 353 7.42 -19.09 -2.63
N ASP A 354 7.13 -19.36 -3.90
CA ASP A 354 5.80 -19.11 -4.47
C ASP A 354 4.75 -19.94 -3.71
N GLU A 355 5.02 -21.25 -3.54
CA GLU A 355 4.16 -22.18 -2.82
C GLU A 355 4.11 -21.87 -1.31
N LEU A 356 5.21 -21.41 -0.73
CA LEU A 356 5.28 -21.05 0.69
C LEU A 356 4.44 -19.81 1.02
N VAL A 357 4.50 -18.78 0.17
CA VAL A 357 3.70 -17.57 0.30
C VAL A 357 2.21 -17.88 0.17
N ASP A 358 1.83 -18.68 -0.83
CA ASP A 358 0.44 -19.10 -1.00
C ASP A 358 -0.02 -19.98 0.19
N ALA A 359 0.80 -20.93 0.65
CA ALA A 359 0.50 -21.77 1.80
C ALA A 359 0.32 -20.94 3.10
N ALA A 360 1.06 -19.85 3.27
CA ALA A 360 0.93 -18.98 4.43
C ALA A 360 -0.46 -18.33 4.47
N ALA A 361 -0.93 -17.80 3.34
CA ALA A 361 -2.26 -17.22 3.23
C ALA A 361 -3.37 -18.27 3.36
N GLU A 362 -3.20 -19.43 2.74
CA GLU A 362 -4.20 -20.51 2.73
C GLU A 362 -4.35 -21.21 4.08
N LYS A 363 -3.26 -21.38 4.83
CA LYS A 363 -3.26 -22.08 6.13
C LYS A 363 -3.29 -21.16 7.32
N LEU A 364 -3.27 -19.84 7.10
CA LEU A 364 -3.14 -18.81 8.14
C LEU A 364 -1.93 -19.10 9.05
N ALA A 365 -0.79 -19.43 8.45
CA ALA A 365 0.42 -19.85 9.14
C ALA A 365 1.63 -19.07 8.64
N THR A 366 2.57 -18.74 9.53
CA THR A 366 3.80 -18.03 9.15
C THR A 366 4.80 -18.98 8.49
N PHE A 367 5.88 -18.46 7.91
CA PHE A 367 6.91 -19.27 7.28
C PHE A 367 7.55 -20.26 8.25
N ALA A 368 7.78 -19.84 9.49
CA ALA A 368 8.30 -20.71 10.55
C ALA A 368 7.29 -21.79 10.96
N GLU A 369 6.01 -21.46 11.10
CA GLU A 369 4.93 -22.41 11.40
C GLU A 369 4.75 -23.43 10.27
N LEU A 370 5.08 -23.07 9.02
CA LEU A 370 5.07 -23.94 7.85
C LEU A 370 6.36 -24.77 7.71
N GLY A 371 7.34 -24.57 8.60
CA GLY A 371 8.59 -25.32 8.59
C GLY A 371 9.56 -24.92 7.48
N ALA A 372 9.52 -23.65 7.03
CA ALA A 372 10.50 -23.17 6.06
C ALA A 372 11.91 -23.31 6.66
N PRO A 373 12.85 -23.98 5.97
CA PRO A 373 14.12 -24.41 6.56
C PRO A 373 15.07 -23.27 6.91
N TRP A 374 14.75 -22.05 6.46
CA TRP A 374 15.50 -20.82 6.72
C TRP A 374 14.75 -19.87 7.65
N ALA A 375 13.51 -20.20 8.03
CA ALA A 375 12.73 -19.36 8.93
C ALA A 375 13.02 -19.73 10.40
N ALA A 376 13.36 -18.73 11.21
CA ALA A 376 13.52 -18.93 12.64
C ALA A 376 12.14 -18.91 13.34
N PRO A 377 11.94 -19.67 14.43
CA PRO A 377 10.72 -19.56 15.22
C PRO A 377 10.49 -18.13 15.70
N LEU A 378 9.23 -17.67 15.63
CA LEU A 378 8.83 -16.34 16.10
C LEU A 378 9.17 -16.17 17.58
N ARG A 379 9.94 -15.15 17.91
CA ARG A 379 10.11 -14.71 19.31
C ARG A 379 8.92 -13.81 19.65
N PRO A 380 8.35 -13.94 20.86
CA PRO A 380 7.32 -13.03 21.30
C PRO A 380 7.88 -11.60 21.31
N ALA A 381 7.07 -10.64 20.87
CA ALA A 381 7.44 -9.22 20.94
C ALA A 381 7.75 -8.87 22.40
N ALA A 382 8.87 -8.19 22.63
CA ALA A 382 9.19 -7.66 23.94
C ALA A 382 8.07 -6.67 24.33
N ARG A 383 7.32 -7.00 25.39
CA ARG A 383 6.36 -6.07 25.99
C ARG A 383 7.12 -4.85 26.49
N ARG A 384 6.95 -3.71 25.88
CA ARG A 384 7.40 -2.40 26.38
C ARG A 384 6.19 -1.56 26.76
#